data_c9b95ee82cb7d6f7fbdbb250b6433e2b
#
_entry.id   c9b95ee82cb7d6f7fbdbb250b6433e2b
#
_cell.length_a   1.000
_cell.length_b   1.000
_cell.length_c   1.000
_cell.angle_alpha   90.00
_cell.angle_beta   90.00
_cell.angle_gamma   90.00
#
_symmetry.space_group_name_H-M   'P 1'
#
loop_
_entity.id
_entity.type
_entity.pdbx_description
1 polymer ?
#
loop_
_entity_poly.entity_id
_entity_poly.type
_entity_poly.pdbx_seq_one_letter_code
_entity_poly.pdbx_strand_id
1 'polypeptide(L)'
;MAVNYVSTRGENTGATYSSIVLKGLAADGGLFLPEAYPQVSARQLESWRSLSYADLAFEVLRLFADDIPPEDLKALCRKTYRKEVYCCGRRGEDFSRITPVKWLSGKYDGIGILELSNGPTLAFKDMAMQFLGALFEYLLDRHGGELNILGATSGDTGSAAEYAMRGRKGIRVFMLSPHGRMSDFQRAQMYSLQDANIFNIAVQGAFDDAQDIVKAVSNDHAFKQAHSIGTVNSINWARIGAQVVYYFRGWLEASSASGEEVDFTVPSGNFGDILAGWIAKQMGLPVGRLVVATNENDVLDEFFRTGVYRVRDRAHTYVTSSPSMDISKASNFERYVSDIVGRDAGRVRALWSDVAEKGQFQLTAQEFDLVRKSGFESGKSTHADRLATIRALWADQKVMIDPHTADGLKVAMEHKRPGVKMLTLETALPAKFEETIREAIGEKPEIPASYEGIESKPQFVTVMPADAQRVKRFLSEHVQ
;
A
#
# COMPACT_ATOMS: atom_id res chain seq x y z
N MET A 1 -17.06 -4.68 -22.80
CA MET A 1 -15.82 -4.89 -23.56
C MET A 1 -14.81 -5.44 -22.60
N ALA A 2 -13.98 -6.40 -23.05
CA ALA A 2 -12.94 -6.97 -22.19
C ALA A 2 -11.93 -5.89 -21.78
N VAL A 3 -11.47 -5.93 -20.54
CA VAL A 3 -10.42 -5.03 -20.04
C VAL A 3 -9.07 -5.58 -20.45
N ASN A 4 -8.38 -4.84 -21.34
CA ASN A 4 -7.02 -5.18 -21.73
C ASN A 4 -6.03 -4.50 -20.79
N TYR A 5 -4.95 -5.23 -20.45
CA TYR A 5 -3.86 -4.72 -19.65
C TYR A 5 -2.59 -4.58 -20.48
N VAL A 6 -1.93 -3.44 -20.31
CA VAL A 6 -0.70 -3.08 -21.01
C VAL A 6 0.40 -2.76 -20.01
N SER A 7 1.66 -2.92 -20.42
CA SER A 7 2.80 -2.47 -19.65
C SER A 7 3.05 -0.97 -19.84
N THR A 8 3.47 -0.27 -18.81
CA THR A 8 3.97 1.11 -18.90
C THR A 8 5.13 1.27 -19.88
N ARG A 9 5.84 0.18 -20.20
CA ARG A 9 7.01 0.17 -21.12
C ARG A 9 6.70 -0.39 -22.51
N GLY A 10 5.45 -0.74 -22.77
CA GLY A 10 4.95 -1.03 -24.11
C GLY A 10 4.68 -2.48 -24.43
N GLU A 11 4.95 -3.45 -23.54
CA GLU A 11 4.49 -4.81 -23.75
C GLU A 11 2.96 -4.83 -23.75
N ASN A 12 2.38 -5.29 -24.85
CA ASN A 12 0.95 -5.49 -25.00
C ASN A 12 0.70 -6.91 -25.49
N THR A 13 0.34 -7.79 -24.58
CA THR A 13 0.10 -9.24 -24.85
C THR A 13 -1.38 -9.59 -24.79
N GLY A 14 -2.29 -8.63 -24.69
CA GLY A 14 -3.72 -8.87 -24.44
C GLY A 14 -3.92 -9.55 -23.06
N ALA A 15 -3.12 -9.17 -22.08
CA ALA A 15 -3.17 -9.79 -20.76
C ALA A 15 -4.49 -9.50 -20.05
N THR A 16 -5.05 -10.52 -19.40
CA THR A 16 -6.26 -10.44 -18.58
C THR A 16 -5.93 -10.09 -17.14
N TYR A 17 -6.92 -9.69 -16.36
CA TYR A 17 -6.75 -9.38 -14.93
C TYR A 17 -6.11 -10.54 -14.17
N SER A 18 -6.65 -11.74 -14.30
CA SER A 18 -6.11 -12.94 -13.61
C SER A 18 -4.65 -13.20 -13.97
N SER A 19 -4.30 -13.03 -15.25
CA SER A 19 -2.93 -13.27 -15.72
C SER A 19 -1.91 -12.28 -15.16
N ILE A 20 -2.25 -10.98 -15.09
CA ILE A 20 -1.36 -9.97 -14.56
C ILE A 20 -1.22 -10.04 -13.04
N VAL A 21 -2.26 -10.47 -12.34
CA VAL A 21 -2.23 -10.68 -10.89
C VAL A 21 -1.22 -11.78 -10.54
N LEU A 22 -1.23 -12.89 -11.26
CA LEU A 22 -0.26 -13.99 -11.04
C LEU A 22 1.16 -13.62 -11.49
N LYS A 23 1.31 -12.87 -12.58
CA LYS A 23 2.62 -12.41 -13.07
C LYS A 23 3.24 -11.31 -12.19
N GLY A 24 2.43 -10.39 -11.72
CA GLY A 24 2.83 -9.22 -10.91
C GLY A 24 3.57 -8.13 -11.69
N LEU A 25 4.49 -8.48 -12.59
CA LEU A 25 5.35 -7.57 -13.36
C LEU A 25 5.33 -8.00 -14.85
N ALA A 26 5.41 -7.04 -15.76
CA ALA A 26 5.52 -7.29 -17.20
C ALA A 26 6.93 -7.81 -17.57
N ALA A 27 7.05 -8.55 -18.68
CA ALA A 27 8.33 -9.14 -19.08
C ALA A 27 9.35 -8.07 -19.51
N ASP A 28 8.88 -6.91 -19.97
CA ASP A 28 9.72 -5.74 -20.28
C ASP A 28 10.16 -4.94 -19.03
N GLY A 29 9.81 -5.43 -17.83
CA GLY A 29 10.08 -4.79 -16.56
C GLY A 29 9.20 -3.58 -16.24
N GLY A 30 8.20 -3.31 -17.06
CA GLY A 30 7.18 -2.28 -16.83
C GLY A 30 6.06 -2.76 -15.90
N LEU A 31 5.19 -1.84 -15.54
CA LEU A 31 4.08 -2.10 -14.63
C LEU A 31 2.77 -2.23 -15.41
N PHE A 32 1.95 -3.23 -15.04
CA PHE A 32 0.64 -3.39 -15.67
C PHE A 32 -0.34 -2.31 -15.23
N LEU A 33 -1.12 -1.81 -16.18
CA LEU A 33 -2.29 -0.96 -15.98
C LEU A 33 -3.34 -1.26 -17.06
N PRO A 34 -4.64 -0.98 -16.84
CA PRO A 34 -5.63 -1.15 -17.89
C PRO A 34 -5.37 -0.15 -19.03
N GLU A 35 -5.62 -0.56 -20.25
CA GLU A 35 -5.46 0.30 -21.44
C GLU A 35 -6.27 1.61 -21.34
N ALA A 36 -7.43 1.54 -20.70
CA ALA A 36 -8.24 2.70 -20.32
C ALA A 36 -8.84 2.50 -18.93
N TYR A 37 -8.92 3.57 -18.14
CA TYR A 37 -9.62 3.51 -16.86
C TYR A 37 -11.13 3.46 -17.08
N PRO A 38 -11.85 2.52 -16.45
CA PRO A 38 -13.31 2.46 -16.54
C PRO A 38 -13.94 3.71 -15.93
N GLN A 39 -15.06 4.16 -16.51
CA GLN A 39 -15.73 5.38 -16.06
C GLN A 39 -16.92 5.04 -15.16
N VAL A 40 -17.07 5.79 -14.09
CA VAL A 40 -18.19 5.70 -13.14
C VAL A 40 -19.02 6.98 -13.23
N SER A 41 -20.30 6.83 -13.57
CA SER A 41 -21.20 7.96 -13.69
C SER A 41 -21.70 8.48 -12.34
N ALA A 42 -22.13 9.73 -12.27
CA ALA A 42 -22.76 10.31 -11.09
C ALA A 42 -23.94 9.48 -10.56
N ARG A 43 -24.74 8.89 -11.47
CA ARG A 43 -25.85 8.00 -11.12
C ARG A 43 -25.37 6.72 -10.42
N GLN A 44 -24.26 6.13 -10.86
CA GLN A 44 -23.67 4.97 -10.20
C GLN A 44 -23.14 5.35 -8.82
N LEU A 45 -22.42 6.48 -8.69
CA LEU A 45 -21.94 6.98 -7.40
C LEU A 45 -23.09 7.11 -6.38
N GLU A 46 -24.21 7.73 -6.78
CA GLU A 46 -25.38 7.84 -5.88
C GLU A 46 -25.96 6.48 -5.51
N SER A 47 -26.04 5.53 -6.45
CA SER A 47 -26.53 4.18 -6.16
C SER A 47 -25.62 3.37 -5.22
N TRP A 48 -24.35 3.75 -5.09
CA TRP A 48 -23.38 3.07 -4.25
C TRP A 48 -23.35 3.56 -2.79
N ARG A 49 -24.02 4.69 -2.46
CA ARG A 49 -24.04 5.25 -1.09
C ARG A 49 -24.51 4.27 -0.01
N SER A 50 -25.49 3.44 -0.34
CA SER A 50 -26.07 2.48 0.61
C SER A 50 -25.39 1.11 0.62
N LEU A 51 -24.38 0.89 -0.22
CA LEU A 51 -23.70 -0.40 -0.30
C LEU A 51 -22.83 -0.66 0.93
N SER A 52 -22.77 -1.91 1.35
CA SER A 52 -21.73 -2.38 2.26
C SER A 52 -20.34 -2.20 1.63
N TYR A 53 -19.29 -2.19 2.44
CA TYR A 53 -17.92 -2.13 1.89
C TYR A 53 -17.65 -3.28 0.92
N ALA A 54 -18.09 -4.50 1.25
CA ALA A 54 -17.89 -5.68 0.39
C ALA A 54 -18.64 -5.57 -0.94
N ASP A 55 -19.85 -5.05 -0.95
CA ASP A 55 -20.63 -4.87 -2.18
C ASP A 55 -20.07 -3.69 -3.00
N LEU A 56 -19.59 -2.62 -2.37
CA LEU A 56 -18.87 -1.54 -3.05
C LEU A 56 -17.55 -2.06 -3.67
N ALA A 57 -16.80 -2.88 -2.94
CA ALA A 57 -15.58 -3.51 -3.46
C ALA A 57 -15.87 -4.35 -4.70
N PHE A 58 -16.96 -5.12 -4.69
CA PHE A 58 -17.40 -5.85 -5.88
C PHE A 58 -17.72 -4.91 -7.04
N GLU A 59 -18.48 -3.83 -6.81
CA GLU A 59 -18.86 -2.88 -7.87
C GLU A 59 -17.66 -2.18 -8.50
N VAL A 60 -16.64 -1.84 -7.71
CA VAL A 60 -15.41 -1.23 -8.21
C VAL A 60 -14.51 -2.27 -8.90
N LEU A 61 -14.27 -3.42 -8.26
CA LEU A 61 -13.33 -4.41 -8.76
C LEU A 61 -13.82 -5.12 -10.02
N ARG A 62 -15.14 -5.33 -10.21
CA ARG A 62 -15.69 -5.91 -11.43
C ARG A 62 -15.44 -5.06 -12.69
N LEU A 63 -15.13 -3.78 -12.52
CA LEU A 63 -14.75 -2.90 -13.63
C LEU A 63 -13.34 -3.18 -14.15
N PHE A 64 -12.53 -3.91 -13.38
CA PHE A 64 -11.16 -4.30 -13.70
C PHE A 64 -11.02 -5.80 -13.95
N ALA A 65 -11.72 -6.63 -13.19
CA ALA A 65 -11.59 -8.08 -13.14
C ALA A 65 -12.71 -8.78 -13.92
N ASP A 66 -12.83 -8.45 -15.21
CA ASP A 66 -13.92 -8.92 -16.06
C ASP A 66 -13.76 -10.39 -16.54
N ASP A 67 -12.56 -10.97 -16.37
CA ASP A 67 -12.28 -12.38 -16.64
C ASP A 67 -12.61 -13.30 -15.45
N ILE A 68 -13.02 -12.72 -14.28
CA ILE A 68 -13.53 -13.46 -13.13
C ILE A 68 -15.06 -13.44 -13.16
N PRO A 69 -15.74 -14.61 -13.06
CA PRO A 69 -17.17 -14.65 -12.99
C PRO A 69 -17.72 -13.72 -11.87
N PRO A 70 -18.76 -12.91 -12.14
CA PRO A 70 -19.24 -11.92 -11.17
C PRO A 70 -19.61 -12.50 -9.81
N GLU A 71 -20.20 -13.71 -9.76
CA GLU A 71 -20.59 -14.35 -8.50
C GLU A 71 -19.38 -14.77 -7.69
N ASP A 72 -18.29 -15.24 -8.35
CA ASP A 72 -17.05 -15.61 -7.69
C ASP A 72 -16.34 -14.36 -7.13
N LEU A 73 -16.25 -13.30 -7.92
CA LEU A 73 -15.67 -12.04 -7.47
C LEU A 73 -16.44 -11.44 -6.28
N LYS A 74 -17.78 -11.51 -6.33
CA LYS A 74 -18.64 -11.05 -5.23
C LYS A 74 -18.43 -11.88 -3.97
N ALA A 75 -18.31 -13.20 -4.12
CA ALA A 75 -18.00 -14.10 -3.01
C ALA A 75 -16.62 -13.79 -2.40
N LEU A 76 -15.60 -13.53 -3.22
CA LEU A 76 -14.26 -13.12 -2.78
C LEU A 76 -14.32 -11.81 -1.98
N CYS A 77 -15.02 -10.79 -2.49
CA CYS A 77 -15.18 -9.52 -1.78
C CYS A 77 -15.90 -9.71 -0.42
N ARG A 78 -16.96 -10.48 -0.37
CA ARG A 78 -17.71 -10.76 0.87
C ARG A 78 -16.93 -11.62 1.87
N LYS A 79 -16.12 -12.58 1.39
CA LYS A 79 -15.20 -13.36 2.23
C LYS A 79 -14.12 -12.49 2.85
N THR A 80 -13.65 -11.48 2.12
CA THR A 80 -12.55 -10.60 2.52
C THR A 80 -13.02 -9.47 3.43
N TYR A 81 -13.96 -8.65 2.96
CA TYR A 81 -14.36 -7.40 3.61
C TYR A 81 -15.56 -7.61 4.55
N ARG A 82 -15.28 -8.23 5.69
CA ARG A 82 -16.27 -8.51 6.73
C ARG A 82 -15.75 -8.13 8.11
N LYS A 83 -16.67 -7.85 9.03
CA LYS A 83 -16.32 -7.37 10.38
C LYS A 83 -15.39 -8.33 11.15
N GLU A 84 -15.48 -9.65 10.94
CA GLU A 84 -14.65 -10.65 11.61
C GLU A 84 -13.19 -10.59 11.17
N VAL A 85 -12.90 -10.04 9.99
CA VAL A 85 -11.53 -9.79 9.49
C VAL A 85 -11.02 -8.42 9.93
N TYR A 86 -11.90 -7.42 9.97
CA TYR A 86 -11.54 -6.02 10.29
C TYR A 86 -12.01 -5.60 11.68
N CYS A 87 -11.87 -6.48 12.67
CA CYS A 87 -12.23 -6.25 14.07
C CYS A 87 -11.02 -6.08 15.00
N CYS A 88 -9.83 -5.90 14.43
CA CYS A 88 -8.58 -5.83 15.21
C CYS A 88 -8.20 -4.40 15.61
N GLY A 89 -9.01 -3.42 15.25
CA GLY A 89 -8.79 -2.02 15.52
C GLY A 89 -9.02 -1.59 16.97
N ARG A 90 -9.46 -0.36 17.15
CA ARG A 90 -9.64 0.29 18.44
C ARG A 90 -10.81 -0.31 19.22
N ARG A 91 -10.73 -0.32 20.57
CA ARG A 91 -11.83 -0.80 21.41
C ARG A 91 -13.05 0.10 21.32
N GLY A 92 -14.23 -0.52 21.32
CA GLY A 92 -15.52 0.19 21.35
C GLY A 92 -15.96 0.79 20.02
N GLU A 93 -15.26 0.52 18.91
CA GLU A 93 -15.66 0.95 17.58
C GLU A 93 -16.64 -0.01 16.91
N ASP A 94 -17.45 0.52 15.98
CA ASP A 94 -18.34 -0.28 15.15
C ASP A 94 -17.60 -0.90 13.96
N PHE A 95 -17.20 -2.15 14.11
CA PHE A 95 -16.52 -2.92 13.06
C PHE A 95 -17.39 -3.29 11.86
N SER A 96 -18.67 -2.95 11.85
CA SER A 96 -19.49 -3.07 10.63
C SER A 96 -19.06 -2.09 9.54
N ARG A 97 -18.44 -0.98 9.95
CA ARG A 97 -17.85 0.02 9.06
C ARG A 97 -16.35 -0.30 8.89
N ILE A 98 -16.02 -1.00 7.83
CA ILE A 98 -14.64 -1.47 7.55
C ILE A 98 -13.62 -0.31 7.53
N THR A 99 -14.01 0.82 6.94
CA THR A 99 -13.16 2.03 6.84
C THR A 99 -13.97 3.27 7.24
N PRO A 100 -14.27 3.48 8.53
CA PRO A 100 -15.00 4.64 8.98
C PRO A 100 -14.17 5.93 8.81
N VAL A 101 -14.84 7.08 8.74
CA VAL A 101 -14.20 8.39 8.79
C VAL A 101 -14.35 8.96 10.19
N LYS A 102 -13.24 9.24 10.84
CA LYS A 102 -13.19 9.97 12.10
C LYS A 102 -13.02 11.46 11.83
N TRP A 103 -14.09 12.21 11.94
CA TRP A 103 -14.07 13.67 11.77
C TRP A 103 -13.39 14.34 12.96
N LEU A 104 -12.49 15.27 12.66
CA LEU A 104 -11.81 16.07 13.63
C LEU A 104 -12.57 17.41 13.82
N SER A 105 -12.30 18.10 14.93
CA SER A 105 -12.97 19.35 15.31
C SER A 105 -11.99 20.47 15.60
N GLY A 106 -12.52 21.67 15.90
CA GLY A 106 -11.72 22.84 16.25
C GLY A 106 -10.83 23.32 15.11
N LYS A 107 -9.53 23.46 15.33
CA LYS A 107 -8.60 23.92 14.28
C LYS A 107 -8.50 22.93 13.10
N TYR A 108 -8.92 21.69 13.29
CA TYR A 108 -8.92 20.63 12.28
C TYR A 108 -10.27 20.50 11.55
N ASP A 109 -11.24 21.36 11.83
CA ASP A 109 -12.57 21.29 11.22
C ASP A 109 -12.49 21.15 9.70
N GLY A 110 -13.32 20.26 9.14
CA GLY A 110 -13.29 19.87 7.73
C GLY A 110 -12.28 18.79 7.37
N ILE A 111 -11.44 18.33 8.31
CA ILE A 111 -10.53 17.20 8.12
C ILE A 111 -11.11 15.96 8.79
N GLY A 112 -11.12 14.84 8.07
CA GLY A 112 -11.43 13.51 8.58
C GLY A 112 -10.22 12.58 8.44
N ILE A 113 -10.06 11.66 9.37
CA ILE A 113 -9.14 10.52 9.24
C ILE A 113 -9.93 9.36 8.66
N LEU A 114 -9.55 8.89 7.47
CA LEU A 114 -10.10 7.67 6.90
C LEU A 114 -9.36 6.48 7.53
N GLU A 115 -10.04 5.78 8.45
CA GLU A 115 -9.44 4.71 9.24
C GLU A 115 -9.33 3.43 8.40
N LEU A 116 -8.10 3.07 8.04
CA LEU A 116 -7.78 1.93 7.18
C LEU A 116 -7.07 0.79 7.92
N SER A 117 -6.78 0.98 9.22
CA SER A 117 -5.90 0.09 9.99
C SER A 117 -6.65 -0.87 10.92
N ASN A 118 -7.93 -1.15 10.63
CA ASN A 118 -8.78 -2.04 11.43
C ASN A 118 -8.58 -3.53 11.13
N GLY A 119 -7.73 -3.85 10.16
CA GLY A 119 -7.44 -5.20 9.71
C GLY A 119 -6.51 -5.99 10.64
N PRO A 120 -6.19 -7.25 10.24
CA PRO A 120 -5.43 -8.18 11.08
C PRO A 120 -4.05 -7.70 11.49
N THR A 121 -3.40 -6.83 10.73
CA THR A 121 -2.05 -6.38 11.05
C THR A 121 -1.95 -4.92 11.48
N LEU A 122 -3.10 -4.27 11.69
CA LEU A 122 -3.19 -2.89 12.15
C LEU A 122 -2.50 -1.90 11.22
N ALA A 123 -2.59 -2.15 9.91
CA ALA A 123 -2.06 -1.28 8.86
C ALA A 123 -2.98 -1.29 7.62
N PHE A 124 -3.04 -0.17 6.89
CA PHE A 124 -3.84 -0.02 5.67
C PHE A 124 -3.56 -1.10 4.62
N LYS A 125 -2.38 -1.71 4.67
CA LYS A 125 -1.95 -2.76 3.75
C LYS A 125 -2.87 -3.98 3.78
N ASP A 126 -3.54 -4.23 4.90
CA ASP A 126 -4.53 -5.30 5.03
C ASP A 126 -5.68 -5.16 4.02
N MET A 127 -6.08 -3.91 3.69
CA MET A 127 -7.18 -3.65 2.76
C MET A 127 -6.95 -4.29 1.39
N ALA A 128 -5.71 -4.30 0.94
CA ALA A 128 -5.34 -4.92 -0.33
C ALA A 128 -4.82 -6.35 -0.18
N MET A 129 -4.05 -6.64 0.87
CA MET A 129 -3.42 -7.95 1.06
C MET A 129 -4.43 -9.05 1.34
N GLN A 130 -5.45 -8.80 2.16
CA GLN A 130 -6.49 -9.80 2.46
C GLN A 130 -7.25 -10.20 1.18
N PHE A 131 -7.54 -9.24 0.30
CA PHE A 131 -8.15 -9.52 -1.00
C PHE A 131 -7.19 -10.29 -1.92
N LEU A 132 -5.92 -9.85 -2.00
CA LEU A 132 -4.92 -10.51 -2.82
C LEU A 132 -4.71 -11.98 -2.41
N GLY A 133 -4.68 -12.26 -1.10
CA GLY A 133 -4.58 -13.63 -0.60
C GLY A 133 -5.76 -14.51 -1.02
N ALA A 134 -6.98 -13.99 -0.88
CA ALA A 134 -8.18 -14.71 -1.32
C ALA A 134 -8.20 -14.92 -2.84
N LEU A 135 -7.75 -13.93 -3.60
CA LEU A 135 -7.66 -13.98 -5.05
C LEU A 135 -6.61 -14.98 -5.54
N PHE A 136 -5.42 -15.00 -4.95
CA PHE A 136 -4.39 -15.99 -5.29
C PHE A 136 -4.87 -17.42 -5.05
N GLU A 137 -5.45 -17.71 -3.88
CA GLU A 137 -6.01 -19.01 -3.56
C GLU A 137 -7.06 -19.44 -4.61
N TYR A 138 -7.97 -18.53 -4.98
CA TYR A 138 -8.99 -18.77 -6.01
C TYR A 138 -8.38 -19.05 -7.38
N LEU A 139 -7.38 -18.27 -7.81
CA LEU A 139 -6.75 -18.44 -9.12
C LEU A 139 -5.94 -19.75 -9.19
N LEU A 140 -5.21 -20.08 -8.12
CA LEU A 140 -4.45 -21.33 -8.04
C LEU A 140 -5.35 -22.57 -8.01
N ASP A 141 -6.51 -22.50 -7.33
CA ASP A 141 -7.48 -23.60 -7.33
C ASP A 141 -8.05 -23.87 -8.74
N ARG A 142 -8.24 -22.82 -9.54
CA ARG A 142 -8.78 -22.93 -10.93
C ARG A 142 -7.75 -23.32 -11.97
N HIS A 143 -6.54 -22.78 -11.86
CA HIS A 143 -5.49 -22.98 -12.88
C HIS A 143 -4.49 -24.07 -12.51
N GLY A 144 -4.55 -24.55 -11.27
CA GLY A 144 -3.55 -25.44 -10.70
C GLY A 144 -2.24 -24.71 -10.37
N GLY A 145 -1.35 -25.41 -9.69
CA GLY A 145 -0.03 -24.90 -9.34
C GLY A 145 0.11 -24.44 -7.91
N GLU A 146 1.27 -23.89 -7.61
CA GLU A 146 1.65 -23.37 -6.31
C GLU A 146 2.30 -22.00 -6.45
N LEU A 147 2.28 -21.21 -5.39
CA LEU A 147 2.91 -19.90 -5.32
C LEU A 147 3.75 -19.79 -4.05
N ASN A 148 5.05 -19.64 -4.23
CA ASN A 148 6.00 -19.44 -3.14
C ASN A 148 6.41 -17.98 -3.11
N ILE A 149 5.81 -17.24 -2.18
CA ILE A 149 6.01 -15.80 -2.06
C ILE A 149 7.33 -15.55 -1.34
N LEU A 150 8.25 -14.86 -2.00
CA LEU A 150 9.48 -14.38 -1.40
C LEU A 150 9.42 -12.86 -1.28
N GLY A 151 9.66 -12.35 -0.09
CA GLY A 151 9.62 -10.91 0.20
C GLY A 151 10.66 -10.47 1.22
N ALA A 152 10.99 -9.19 1.20
CA ALA A 152 11.74 -8.52 2.26
C ALA A 152 10.86 -7.44 2.91
N THR A 153 10.99 -7.30 4.23
CA THR A 153 10.16 -6.38 5.00
C THR A 153 10.93 -5.68 6.10
N SER A 154 10.51 -4.46 6.43
CA SER A 154 10.87 -3.76 7.66
C SER A 154 9.79 -3.91 8.77
N GLY A 155 8.70 -4.66 8.49
CA GLY A 155 7.62 -4.95 9.44
C GLY A 155 6.23 -5.01 8.78
N ASP A 156 5.65 -3.87 8.41
CA ASP A 156 4.24 -3.77 7.99
C ASP A 156 3.86 -4.57 6.74
N THR A 157 4.71 -4.58 5.72
CA THR A 157 4.41 -5.32 4.49
C THR A 157 4.50 -6.82 4.71
N GLY A 158 5.49 -7.26 5.49
CA GLY A 158 5.65 -8.68 5.81
C GLY A 158 4.51 -9.22 6.64
N SER A 159 4.16 -8.54 7.73
CA SER A 159 3.04 -8.95 8.58
C SER A 159 1.72 -9.01 7.77
N ALA A 160 1.45 -8.00 6.93
CA ALA A 160 0.25 -7.98 6.09
C ALA A 160 0.22 -9.15 5.09
N ALA A 161 1.38 -9.50 4.49
CA ALA A 161 1.49 -10.64 3.58
C ALA A 161 1.26 -11.97 4.30
N GLU A 162 1.91 -12.18 5.43
CA GLU A 162 1.79 -13.40 6.22
C GLU A 162 0.37 -13.63 6.70
N TYR A 163 -0.26 -12.62 7.31
CA TYR A 163 -1.65 -12.71 7.78
C TYR A 163 -2.67 -12.90 6.65
N ALA A 164 -2.39 -12.39 5.47
CA ALA A 164 -3.25 -12.57 4.30
C ALA A 164 -3.12 -13.98 3.69
N MET A 165 -1.94 -14.58 3.78
CA MET A 165 -1.63 -15.84 3.09
C MET A 165 -1.60 -17.06 4.03
N ARG A 166 -1.60 -16.86 5.36
CA ARG A 166 -1.55 -17.95 6.34
C ARG A 166 -2.69 -18.95 6.12
N GLY A 167 -2.36 -20.24 6.18
CA GLY A 167 -3.30 -21.33 6.03
C GLY A 167 -3.95 -21.47 4.66
N ARG A 168 -3.54 -20.69 3.64
CA ARG A 168 -4.10 -20.80 2.28
C ARG A 168 -3.46 -21.94 1.51
N LYS A 169 -4.30 -22.70 0.81
CA LYS A 169 -3.87 -23.83 -0.01
C LYS A 169 -3.04 -23.36 -1.21
N GLY A 170 -1.95 -24.06 -1.49
CA GLY A 170 -1.08 -23.78 -2.64
C GLY A 170 -0.19 -22.54 -2.50
N ILE A 171 -0.18 -21.89 -1.33
CA ILE A 171 0.62 -20.68 -1.07
C ILE A 171 1.57 -20.92 0.10
N ARG A 172 2.85 -20.59 -0.09
CA ARG A 172 3.84 -20.49 1.00
C ARG A 172 4.43 -19.08 1.02
N VAL A 173 4.80 -18.60 2.19
CA VAL A 173 5.40 -17.27 2.37
C VAL A 173 6.76 -17.39 3.03
N PHE A 174 7.77 -16.87 2.39
CA PHE A 174 9.13 -16.75 2.89
C PHE A 174 9.45 -15.27 3.05
N MET A 175 9.44 -14.78 4.31
CA MET A 175 9.61 -13.37 4.57
C MET A 175 10.96 -13.09 5.22
N LEU A 176 11.80 -12.32 4.52
CA LEU A 176 13.10 -11.88 5.00
C LEU A 176 12.95 -10.56 5.75
N SER A 177 13.56 -10.47 6.92
CA SER A 177 13.57 -9.26 7.75
C SER A 177 14.96 -9.02 8.34
N PRO A 178 15.36 -7.77 8.63
CA PRO A 178 16.66 -7.49 9.23
C PRO A 178 16.66 -7.94 10.71
N HIS A 179 17.62 -8.78 11.09
CA HIS A 179 17.75 -9.31 12.44
C HIS A 179 17.90 -8.18 13.48
N GLY A 180 16.98 -8.16 14.47
CA GLY A 180 17.01 -7.21 15.58
C GLY A 180 16.71 -5.75 15.25
N ARG A 181 16.10 -5.45 14.08
CA ARG A 181 15.85 -4.07 13.64
C ARG A 181 14.36 -3.70 13.46
N MET A 182 13.46 -4.64 13.68
CA MET A 182 12.02 -4.35 13.76
C MET A 182 11.63 -3.99 15.19
N SER A 183 10.55 -3.22 15.38
CA SER A 183 9.97 -3.00 16.70
C SER A 183 9.54 -4.34 17.32
N ASP A 184 9.52 -4.40 18.67
CA ASP A 184 9.16 -5.61 19.38
C ASP A 184 7.75 -6.09 19.01
N PHE A 185 6.82 -5.16 18.84
CA PHE A 185 5.47 -5.46 18.39
C PHE A 185 5.43 -6.05 16.97
N GLN A 186 6.10 -5.43 16.01
CA GLN A 186 6.13 -5.92 14.61
C GLN A 186 6.81 -7.29 14.51
N ARG A 187 7.89 -7.48 15.26
CA ARG A 187 8.59 -8.76 15.35
C ARG A 187 7.68 -9.85 15.94
N ALA A 188 7.02 -9.56 17.06
CA ALA A 188 6.10 -10.49 17.69
C ALA A 188 4.89 -10.80 16.79
N GLN A 189 4.37 -9.80 16.07
CA GLN A 189 3.27 -9.97 15.13
C GLN A 189 3.59 -10.99 14.03
N MET A 190 4.80 -10.95 13.48
CA MET A 190 5.25 -11.88 12.43
C MET A 190 5.69 -13.22 13.03
N TYR A 191 6.61 -13.19 13.97
CA TYR A 191 7.31 -14.41 14.40
C TYR A 191 6.48 -15.30 15.33
N SER A 192 5.35 -14.82 15.88
CA SER A 192 4.44 -15.65 16.66
C SER A 192 3.52 -16.53 15.81
N LEU A 193 3.54 -16.40 14.48
CA LEU A 193 2.77 -17.23 13.58
C LEU A 193 3.34 -18.66 13.54
N GLN A 194 2.44 -19.66 13.63
CA GLN A 194 2.78 -21.08 13.62
C GLN A 194 2.18 -21.82 12.43
N ASP A 195 1.70 -21.09 11.45
CA ASP A 195 1.09 -21.67 10.25
C ASP A 195 2.16 -22.38 9.41
N ALA A 196 1.91 -23.63 9.03
CA ALA A 196 2.88 -24.47 8.32
C ALA A 196 3.37 -23.91 6.98
N ASN A 197 2.68 -22.92 6.44
CA ASN A 197 3.02 -22.25 5.18
C ASN A 197 3.68 -20.89 5.36
N ILE A 198 4.04 -20.48 6.58
CA ILE A 198 4.69 -19.20 6.88
C ILE A 198 6.11 -19.44 7.40
N PHE A 199 7.09 -18.86 6.73
CA PHE A 199 8.51 -19.00 7.05
C PHE A 199 9.15 -17.63 7.24
N ASN A 200 9.49 -17.32 8.49
CA ASN A 200 10.20 -16.11 8.86
C ASN A 200 11.71 -16.32 8.84
N ILE A 201 12.44 -15.46 8.14
CA ILE A 201 13.89 -15.51 7.99
C ILE A 201 14.48 -14.18 8.47
N ALA A 202 15.19 -14.20 9.58
CA ALA A 202 15.91 -13.04 10.09
C ALA A 202 17.33 -13.01 9.53
N VAL A 203 17.62 -12.03 8.67
CA VAL A 203 18.90 -11.87 8.00
C VAL A 203 19.84 -11.04 8.87
N GLN A 204 21.04 -11.53 9.12
CA GLN A 204 22.11 -10.81 9.81
C GLN A 204 22.66 -9.70 8.90
N GLY A 205 21.95 -8.57 8.85
CA GLY A 205 22.23 -7.45 7.97
C GLY A 205 21.21 -6.32 8.13
N ALA A 206 21.23 -5.38 7.20
CA ALA A 206 20.25 -4.32 7.09
C ALA A 206 19.03 -4.77 6.23
N PHE A 207 18.00 -3.93 6.18
CA PHE A 207 16.85 -4.18 5.32
C PHE A 207 17.22 -4.28 3.84
N ASP A 208 18.18 -3.46 3.39
CA ASP A 208 18.68 -3.50 2.02
C ASP A 208 19.36 -4.83 1.67
N ASP A 209 20.08 -5.45 2.64
CA ASP A 209 20.68 -6.77 2.43
C ASP A 209 19.59 -7.84 2.19
N ALA A 210 18.50 -7.77 2.93
CA ALA A 210 17.34 -8.64 2.70
C ALA A 210 16.70 -8.39 1.32
N GLN A 211 16.57 -7.12 0.90
CA GLN A 211 16.07 -6.78 -0.43
C GLN A 211 16.98 -7.25 -1.55
N ASP A 212 18.31 -7.15 -1.37
CA ASP A 212 19.28 -7.59 -2.37
C ASP A 212 19.27 -9.10 -2.55
N ILE A 213 19.04 -9.86 -1.46
CA ILE A 213 18.81 -11.31 -1.54
C ILE A 213 17.56 -11.62 -2.36
N VAL A 214 16.44 -10.94 -2.07
CA VAL A 214 15.19 -11.14 -2.82
C VAL A 214 15.37 -10.83 -4.31
N LYS A 215 16.09 -9.74 -4.65
CA LYS A 215 16.45 -9.41 -6.03
C LYS A 215 17.33 -10.49 -6.68
N ALA A 216 18.35 -10.97 -5.97
CA ALA A 216 19.26 -12.01 -6.48
C ALA A 216 18.52 -13.33 -6.76
N VAL A 217 17.58 -13.73 -5.91
CA VAL A 217 16.72 -14.90 -6.13
C VAL A 217 15.76 -14.68 -7.29
N SER A 218 15.14 -13.49 -7.37
CA SER A 218 14.16 -13.15 -8.42
C SER A 218 14.79 -13.02 -9.81
N ASN A 219 16.06 -12.63 -9.89
CA ASN A 219 16.83 -12.51 -11.14
C ASN A 219 17.36 -13.87 -11.64
N ASP A 220 17.38 -14.88 -10.79
CA ASP A 220 17.65 -16.27 -11.24
C ASP A 220 16.35 -16.86 -11.80
N HIS A 221 16.13 -16.63 -13.09
CA HIS A 221 14.91 -17.04 -13.78
C HIS A 221 14.68 -18.55 -13.73
N ALA A 222 15.74 -19.36 -13.82
CA ALA A 222 15.64 -20.82 -13.75
C ALA A 222 15.16 -21.26 -12.36
N PHE A 223 15.76 -20.71 -11.30
CA PHE A 223 15.37 -20.98 -9.92
C PHE A 223 13.94 -20.52 -9.65
N LYS A 224 13.64 -19.30 -10.06
CA LYS A 224 12.30 -18.70 -9.90
C LYS A 224 11.21 -19.55 -10.53
N GLN A 225 11.44 -20.04 -11.75
CA GLN A 225 10.49 -20.88 -12.47
C GLN A 225 10.37 -22.27 -11.82
N ALA A 226 11.49 -22.92 -11.50
CA ALA A 226 11.52 -24.26 -10.89
C ALA A 226 10.80 -24.31 -9.54
N HIS A 227 10.80 -23.21 -8.78
CA HIS A 227 10.21 -23.14 -7.43
C HIS A 227 8.96 -22.26 -7.37
N SER A 228 8.36 -21.88 -8.49
CA SER A 228 7.15 -21.04 -8.56
C SER A 228 7.26 -19.79 -7.65
N ILE A 229 8.42 -19.11 -7.68
CA ILE A 229 8.66 -17.94 -6.83
C ILE A 229 7.86 -16.74 -7.34
N GLY A 230 7.00 -16.22 -6.48
CA GLY A 230 6.22 -15.01 -6.71
C GLY A 230 6.49 -13.94 -5.67
N THR A 231 5.78 -12.84 -5.78
CA THR A 231 5.92 -11.70 -4.87
C THR A 231 4.57 -11.03 -4.62
N VAL A 232 4.45 -10.41 -3.45
CA VAL A 232 3.31 -9.56 -3.05
C VAL A 232 3.66 -8.08 -3.03
N ASN A 233 4.59 -7.67 -3.88
CA ASN A 233 5.06 -6.28 -3.95
C ASN A 233 3.90 -5.29 -4.20
N SER A 234 4.12 -4.05 -3.78
CA SER A 234 3.15 -2.95 -3.95
C SER A 234 2.74 -2.69 -5.40
N ILE A 235 3.55 -3.15 -6.36
CA ILE A 235 3.32 -3.00 -7.80
C ILE A 235 2.26 -3.94 -8.37
N ASN A 236 1.84 -5.00 -7.65
CA ASN A 236 0.80 -5.90 -8.13
C ASN A 236 -0.51 -5.12 -8.35
N TRP A 237 -1.09 -5.25 -9.55
CA TRP A 237 -2.27 -4.49 -9.92
C TRP A 237 -3.48 -4.77 -9.02
N ALA A 238 -3.67 -6.02 -8.56
CA ALA A 238 -4.77 -6.33 -7.64
C ALA A 238 -4.68 -5.56 -6.32
N ARG A 239 -3.46 -5.25 -5.85
CA ARG A 239 -3.28 -4.38 -4.67
C ARG A 239 -3.74 -2.96 -4.95
N ILE A 240 -3.37 -2.41 -6.11
CA ILE A 240 -3.80 -1.06 -6.50
C ILE A 240 -5.32 -1.02 -6.67
N GLY A 241 -5.90 -1.97 -7.41
CA GLY A 241 -7.36 -2.04 -7.60
C GLY A 241 -8.14 -2.12 -6.30
N ALA A 242 -7.67 -2.92 -5.32
CA ALA A 242 -8.30 -3.02 -4.01
C ALA A 242 -8.19 -1.71 -3.21
N GLN A 243 -7.13 -0.92 -3.42
CA GLN A 243 -6.97 0.38 -2.78
C GLN A 243 -7.88 1.45 -3.40
N VAL A 244 -8.23 1.35 -4.68
CA VAL A 244 -9.21 2.26 -5.32
C VAL A 244 -10.54 2.27 -4.54
N VAL A 245 -10.95 1.13 -3.99
CA VAL A 245 -12.24 0.97 -3.29
C VAL A 245 -12.42 1.94 -2.13
N TYR A 246 -11.40 2.11 -1.28
CA TYR A 246 -11.53 2.97 -0.11
C TYR A 246 -11.52 4.48 -0.45
N TYR A 247 -11.02 4.89 -1.63
CA TYR A 247 -11.22 6.26 -2.10
C TYR A 247 -12.68 6.52 -2.46
N PHE A 248 -13.32 5.56 -3.17
CA PHE A 248 -14.77 5.63 -3.39
C PHE A 248 -15.53 5.66 -2.07
N ARG A 249 -15.19 4.77 -1.12
CA ARG A 249 -15.87 4.72 0.19
C ARG A 249 -15.70 6.02 0.97
N GLY A 250 -14.48 6.53 1.06
CA GLY A 250 -14.18 7.79 1.75
C GLY A 250 -14.93 8.98 1.14
N TRP A 251 -14.95 9.06 -0.19
CA TRP A 251 -15.72 10.09 -0.89
C TRP A 251 -17.23 9.97 -0.60
N LEU A 252 -17.79 8.77 -0.69
CA LEU A 252 -19.22 8.52 -0.41
C LEU A 252 -19.60 8.89 1.03
N GLU A 253 -18.71 8.74 1.99
CA GLU A 253 -18.93 9.16 3.38
C GLU A 253 -18.72 10.65 3.62
N ALA A 254 -17.79 11.26 2.91
CA ALA A 254 -17.44 12.66 3.07
C ALA A 254 -18.39 13.59 2.28
N SER A 255 -18.92 13.16 1.13
CA SER A 255 -19.79 13.97 0.28
C SER A 255 -21.28 13.76 0.57
N SER A 256 -22.08 14.79 0.35
CA SER A 256 -23.55 14.76 0.46
C SER A 256 -24.25 14.64 -0.91
N ALA A 257 -23.55 15.01 -1.99
CA ALA A 257 -24.11 14.98 -3.35
C ALA A 257 -23.03 14.61 -4.39
N SER A 258 -23.48 14.05 -5.52
CA SER A 258 -22.62 13.80 -6.66
C SER A 258 -22.06 15.11 -7.20
N GLY A 259 -20.74 15.20 -7.35
CA GLY A 259 -20.06 16.43 -7.81
C GLY A 259 -19.47 17.29 -6.68
N GLU A 260 -19.74 16.99 -5.41
CA GLU A 260 -19.03 17.60 -4.28
C GLU A 260 -17.58 17.11 -4.27
N GLU A 261 -16.62 18.03 -4.35
CA GLU A 261 -15.20 17.68 -4.29
C GLU A 261 -14.78 17.28 -2.89
N VAL A 262 -13.94 16.25 -2.80
CA VAL A 262 -13.25 15.84 -1.57
C VAL A 262 -11.75 15.78 -1.85
N ASP A 263 -10.95 16.42 -1.01
CA ASP A 263 -9.50 16.35 -1.07
C ASP A 263 -9.00 15.14 -0.25
N PHE A 264 -7.87 14.57 -0.66
CA PHE A 264 -7.24 13.47 0.06
C PHE A 264 -5.77 13.79 0.32
N THR A 265 -5.33 13.63 1.57
CA THR A 265 -3.92 13.69 1.94
C THR A 265 -3.43 12.31 2.30
N VAL A 266 -2.32 11.90 1.69
CA VAL A 266 -1.85 10.53 1.73
C VAL A 266 -0.38 10.46 2.14
N PRO A 267 -0.06 9.85 3.29
CA PRO A 267 1.31 9.49 3.62
C PRO A 267 1.88 8.56 2.54
N SER A 268 2.94 8.98 1.86
CA SER A 268 3.38 8.29 0.65
C SER A 268 4.88 7.98 0.65
N GLY A 269 5.21 6.68 0.49
CA GLY A 269 6.54 6.19 0.16
C GLY A 269 6.57 5.61 -1.26
N ASN A 270 6.02 4.40 -1.44
CA ASN A 270 5.99 3.69 -2.74
C ASN A 270 4.97 4.23 -3.76
N PHE A 271 4.26 5.30 -3.44
CA PHE A 271 3.25 5.92 -4.29
C PHE A 271 2.02 5.04 -4.61
N GLY A 272 1.90 3.85 -4.03
CA GLY A 272 0.82 2.90 -4.35
C GLY A 272 -0.55 3.39 -3.89
N ASP A 273 -0.62 3.84 -2.66
CA ASP A 273 -1.85 4.34 -2.04
C ASP A 273 -2.41 5.55 -2.80
N ILE A 274 -1.64 6.61 -2.94
CA ILE A 274 -2.11 7.83 -3.62
C ILE A 274 -2.32 7.62 -5.13
N LEU A 275 -1.63 6.67 -5.76
CA LEU A 275 -1.92 6.25 -7.13
C LEU A 275 -3.35 5.68 -7.25
N ALA A 276 -3.82 4.94 -6.25
CA ALA A 276 -5.20 4.44 -6.23
C ALA A 276 -6.21 5.61 -6.19
N GLY A 277 -5.89 6.69 -5.48
CA GLY A 277 -6.65 7.95 -5.51
C GLY A 277 -6.64 8.62 -6.89
N TRP A 278 -5.48 8.63 -7.56
CA TRP A 278 -5.37 9.10 -8.93
C TRP A 278 -6.25 8.29 -9.89
N ILE A 279 -6.20 6.97 -9.78
CA ILE A 279 -7.04 6.09 -10.60
C ILE A 279 -8.52 6.34 -10.32
N ALA A 280 -8.94 6.46 -9.07
CA ALA A 280 -10.32 6.81 -8.72
C ALA A 280 -10.77 8.14 -9.35
N LYS A 281 -9.90 9.16 -9.33
CA LYS A 281 -10.12 10.44 -10.03
C LYS A 281 -10.27 10.24 -11.53
N GLN A 282 -9.41 9.45 -12.15
CA GLN A 282 -9.49 9.14 -13.60
C GLN A 282 -10.75 8.33 -13.94
N MET A 283 -11.31 7.57 -12.99
CA MET A 283 -12.59 6.87 -13.14
C MET A 283 -13.81 7.77 -13.00
N GLY A 284 -13.63 9.06 -12.70
CA GLY A 284 -14.71 10.05 -12.57
C GLY A 284 -15.17 10.29 -11.12
N LEU A 285 -14.45 9.78 -10.11
CA LEU A 285 -14.70 10.18 -8.71
C LEU A 285 -14.35 11.67 -8.55
N PRO A 286 -15.23 12.50 -7.94
CA PRO A 286 -14.96 13.92 -7.74
C PRO A 286 -13.89 14.17 -6.67
N VAL A 287 -12.66 13.76 -6.96
CA VAL A 287 -11.49 14.06 -6.15
C VAL A 287 -11.00 15.45 -6.53
N GLY A 288 -10.96 16.36 -5.58
CA GLY A 288 -10.39 17.68 -5.77
C GLY A 288 -8.88 17.61 -5.88
N ARG A 289 -8.19 17.66 -4.73
CA ARG A 289 -6.74 17.54 -4.64
C ARG A 289 -6.32 16.19 -4.10
N LEU A 290 -5.18 15.71 -4.62
CA LEU A 290 -4.42 14.59 -4.04
C LEU A 290 -3.13 15.15 -3.47
N VAL A 291 -3.00 15.16 -2.16
CA VAL A 291 -1.88 15.78 -1.45
C VAL A 291 -0.91 14.69 -1.00
N VAL A 292 0.27 14.65 -1.60
CA VAL A 292 1.36 13.76 -1.23
C VAL A 292 2.02 14.27 0.05
N ALA A 293 1.95 13.51 1.12
CA ALA A 293 2.71 13.80 2.33
C ALA A 293 3.95 12.92 2.38
N THR A 294 5.13 13.52 2.43
CA THR A 294 6.41 12.81 2.58
C THR A 294 6.99 13.03 3.97
N ASN A 295 7.88 12.13 4.38
CA ASN A 295 8.77 12.38 5.51
C ASN A 295 10.07 13.06 5.03
N GLU A 296 11.16 12.91 5.77
CA GLU A 296 12.47 13.45 5.39
C GLU A 296 12.99 12.90 4.05
N ASN A 297 12.47 11.74 3.61
CA ASN A 297 12.72 11.17 2.29
C ASN A 297 11.77 11.80 1.26
N ASP A 298 12.07 13.01 0.85
CA ASP A 298 11.20 13.96 0.16
C ASP A 298 11.25 13.89 -1.38
N VAL A 299 11.65 12.76 -1.95
CA VAL A 299 11.81 12.59 -3.41
C VAL A 299 10.55 12.93 -4.19
N LEU A 300 9.38 12.52 -3.68
CA LEU A 300 8.08 12.82 -4.30
C LEU A 300 7.72 14.30 -4.15
N ASP A 301 7.95 14.92 -2.99
CA ASP A 301 7.72 16.35 -2.79
C ASP A 301 8.63 17.19 -3.72
N GLU A 302 9.91 16.84 -3.84
CA GLU A 302 10.80 17.47 -4.82
C GLU A 302 10.22 17.40 -6.24
N PHE A 303 9.72 16.21 -6.65
CA PHE A 303 9.16 16.05 -7.98
C PHE A 303 7.93 16.93 -8.22
N PHE A 304 6.95 16.93 -7.32
CA PHE A 304 5.73 17.72 -7.52
C PHE A 304 5.99 19.23 -7.51
N ARG A 305 7.04 19.68 -6.83
CA ARG A 305 7.45 21.10 -6.85
C ARG A 305 8.29 21.50 -8.06
N THR A 306 9.09 20.57 -8.63
CA THR A 306 10.15 20.93 -9.58
C THR A 306 10.08 20.22 -10.94
N GLY A 307 9.36 19.11 -11.03
CA GLY A 307 9.38 18.22 -12.20
C GLY A 307 10.63 17.33 -12.28
N VAL A 308 11.50 17.36 -11.25
CA VAL A 308 12.70 16.52 -11.16
C VAL A 308 12.44 15.35 -10.22
N TYR A 309 12.54 14.14 -10.73
CA TYR A 309 12.51 12.92 -9.92
C TYR A 309 13.94 12.44 -9.69
N ARG A 310 14.44 12.65 -8.47
CA ARG A 310 15.82 12.34 -8.10
C ARG A 310 15.85 11.30 -7.00
N VAL A 311 16.26 10.08 -7.37
CA VAL A 311 16.41 8.98 -6.42
C VAL A 311 17.66 9.24 -5.56
N ARG A 312 17.51 9.11 -4.24
CA ARG A 312 18.63 9.19 -3.30
C ARG A 312 19.32 7.83 -3.22
N ASP A 313 20.63 7.83 -3.08
CA ASP A 313 21.38 6.63 -2.77
C ASP A 313 21.18 6.22 -1.28
N ARG A 314 21.73 5.07 -0.91
CA ARG A 314 21.62 4.52 0.44
C ARG A 314 22.18 5.46 1.53
N ALA A 315 23.25 6.21 1.23
CA ALA A 315 23.85 7.12 2.19
C ALA A 315 22.99 8.37 2.46
N HIS A 316 22.11 8.72 1.52
CA HIS A 316 21.24 9.87 1.57
C HIS A 316 19.75 9.52 1.78
N THR A 317 19.45 8.27 2.10
CA THR A 317 18.10 7.83 2.52
C THR A 317 18.06 7.81 4.05
N TYR A 318 17.16 8.58 4.63
CA TYR A 318 17.02 8.71 6.08
C TYR A 318 16.25 7.51 6.65
N VAL A 319 16.70 7.04 7.82
CA VAL A 319 15.92 6.15 8.69
C VAL A 319 15.11 7.03 9.63
N THR A 320 13.79 6.96 9.54
CA THR A 320 12.89 7.88 10.24
C THR A 320 11.95 7.16 11.21
N SER A 321 11.20 7.93 12.00
CA SER A 321 10.13 7.40 12.86
C SER A 321 8.83 7.06 12.11
N SER A 322 8.78 7.30 10.78
CA SER A 322 7.71 6.82 9.89
C SER A 322 8.26 5.86 8.80
N PRO A 323 8.77 4.68 9.20
CA PRO A 323 9.64 3.84 8.37
C PRO A 323 8.98 3.27 7.12
N SER A 324 7.65 3.17 7.04
CA SER A 324 6.96 2.73 5.81
C SER A 324 7.10 3.71 4.65
N MET A 325 7.53 4.95 4.95
CA MET A 325 7.78 6.02 3.98
C MET A 325 9.28 6.25 3.72
N ASP A 326 10.19 5.46 4.31
CA ASP A 326 11.65 5.53 4.08
C ASP A 326 12.00 4.93 2.71
N ILE A 327 11.51 5.59 1.69
CA ILE A 327 11.58 5.15 0.29
C ILE A 327 12.20 6.25 -0.55
N SER A 328 13.26 5.91 -1.26
CA SER A 328 13.89 6.82 -2.21
C SER A 328 13.40 6.59 -3.64
N LYS A 329 13.14 5.33 -4.03
CA LYS A 329 12.62 4.97 -5.36
C LYS A 329 11.19 4.46 -5.24
N ALA A 330 10.21 5.32 -5.47
CA ALA A 330 8.79 5.01 -5.37
C ALA A 330 8.34 4.06 -6.49
N SER A 331 8.07 2.80 -6.15
CA SER A 331 7.88 1.70 -7.12
C SER A 331 6.65 1.87 -8.02
N ASN A 332 5.59 2.54 -7.56
CA ASN A 332 4.37 2.74 -8.36
C ASN A 332 4.32 4.07 -9.10
N PHE A 333 5.32 4.92 -8.91
CA PHE A 333 5.36 6.25 -9.50
C PHE A 333 5.39 6.22 -11.03
N GLU A 334 5.96 5.17 -11.61
CA GLU A 334 6.02 4.94 -13.06
C GLU A 334 4.63 4.94 -13.71
N ARG A 335 3.59 4.43 -13.04
CA ARG A 335 2.22 4.45 -13.57
C ARG A 335 1.66 5.87 -13.73
N TYR A 336 1.89 6.70 -12.72
CA TYR A 336 1.46 8.10 -12.78
C TYR A 336 2.22 8.86 -13.87
N VAL A 337 3.54 8.70 -13.93
CA VAL A 337 4.36 9.34 -14.98
C VAL A 337 3.94 8.86 -16.37
N SER A 338 3.63 7.56 -16.52
CA SER A 338 3.10 7.03 -17.78
C SER A 338 1.82 7.75 -18.23
N ASP A 339 0.88 7.98 -17.32
CA ASP A 339 -0.35 8.73 -17.63
C ASP A 339 -0.03 10.18 -18.00
N ILE A 340 0.87 10.86 -17.29
CA ILE A 340 1.28 12.25 -17.54
C ILE A 340 1.94 12.42 -18.91
N VAL A 341 2.77 11.46 -19.33
CA VAL A 341 3.41 11.52 -20.66
C VAL A 341 2.53 10.90 -21.76
N GLY A 342 1.22 10.81 -21.54
CA GLY A 342 0.26 10.32 -22.54
C GLY A 342 0.38 8.83 -22.86
N ARG A 343 0.92 8.05 -21.92
CA ARG A 343 1.20 6.61 -22.07
C ARG A 343 2.17 6.27 -23.20
N ASP A 344 3.04 7.22 -23.56
CA ASP A 344 4.15 6.97 -24.46
C ASP A 344 5.19 6.05 -23.80
N ALA A 345 5.16 4.78 -24.18
CA ALA A 345 6.06 3.77 -23.66
C ALA A 345 7.54 4.06 -23.97
N GLY A 346 7.82 4.70 -25.12
CA GLY A 346 9.18 5.14 -25.47
C GLY A 346 9.69 6.20 -24.52
N ARG A 347 8.83 7.19 -24.21
CA ARG A 347 9.15 8.24 -23.24
C ARG A 347 9.35 7.67 -21.83
N VAL A 348 8.48 6.76 -21.38
CA VAL A 348 8.63 6.10 -20.07
C VAL A 348 9.96 5.35 -19.98
N ARG A 349 10.31 4.55 -20.99
CA ARG A 349 11.62 3.85 -21.03
C ARG A 349 12.79 4.82 -20.93
N ALA A 350 12.75 5.93 -21.68
CA ALA A 350 13.80 6.95 -21.64
C ALA A 350 13.96 7.56 -20.26
N LEU A 351 12.87 7.93 -19.59
CA LEU A 351 12.88 8.50 -18.23
C LEU A 351 13.44 7.50 -17.22
N TRP A 352 13.04 6.22 -17.29
CA TRP A 352 13.53 5.19 -16.36
C TRP A 352 14.98 4.75 -16.65
N SER A 353 15.45 4.86 -17.91
CA SER A 353 16.88 4.75 -18.25
C SER A 353 17.69 5.85 -17.59
N ASP A 354 17.22 7.10 -17.65
CA ASP A 354 17.84 8.23 -16.96
C ASP A 354 17.93 8.02 -15.44
N VAL A 355 16.88 7.46 -14.82
CA VAL A 355 16.95 7.08 -13.39
C VAL A 355 18.02 6.03 -13.14
N ALA A 356 18.12 5.01 -14.00
CA ALA A 356 19.11 3.94 -13.83
C ALA A 356 20.55 4.42 -14.04
N GLU A 357 20.78 5.29 -15.03
CA GLU A 357 22.11 5.75 -15.44
C GLU A 357 22.59 6.99 -14.67
N LYS A 358 21.65 7.93 -14.40
CA LYS A 358 21.95 9.27 -13.84
C LYS A 358 21.38 9.48 -12.43
N GLY A 359 20.61 8.52 -11.91
CA GLY A 359 19.91 8.64 -10.63
C GLY A 359 18.68 9.55 -10.65
N GLN A 360 18.37 10.18 -11.79
CA GLN A 360 17.26 11.13 -11.88
C GLN A 360 16.75 11.28 -13.31
N PHE A 361 15.51 11.79 -13.44
CA PHE A 361 15.00 12.39 -14.67
C PHE A 361 14.39 13.77 -14.40
N GLN A 362 14.22 14.53 -15.47
CA GLN A 362 13.46 15.79 -15.46
C GLN A 362 12.41 15.77 -16.56
N LEU A 363 11.19 16.16 -16.23
CA LEU A 363 10.12 16.39 -17.19
C LEU A 363 10.39 17.65 -18.01
N THR A 364 9.91 17.67 -19.26
CA THR A 364 9.85 18.91 -20.04
C THR A 364 8.87 19.90 -19.39
N ALA A 365 8.95 21.17 -19.73
CA ALA A 365 8.03 22.18 -19.23
C ALA A 365 6.56 21.85 -19.55
N GLN A 366 6.30 21.29 -20.74
CA GLN A 366 4.95 20.88 -21.15
C GLN A 366 4.42 19.69 -20.32
N GLU A 367 5.25 18.67 -20.11
CA GLU A 367 4.90 17.53 -19.26
C GLU A 367 4.67 17.98 -17.80
N PHE A 368 5.49 18.88 -17.29
CA PHE A 368 5.33 19.39 -15.93
C PHE A 368 4.08 20.28 -15.77
N ASP A 369 3.66 20.98 -16.79
CA ASP A 369 2.37 21.68 -16.78
C ASP A 369 1.18 20.72 -16.67
N LEU A 370 1.27 19.50 -17.21
CA LEU A 370 0.25 18.46 -17.02
C LEU A 370 0.25 17.97 -15.57
N VAL A 371 1.42 17.83 -14.92
CA VAL A 371 1.52 17.53 -13.48
C VAL A 371 0.79 18.59 -12.66
N ARG A 372 1.05 19.89 -12.91
CA ARG A 372 0.37 21.00 -12.21
C ARG A 372 -1.14 20.98 -12.37
N LYS A 373 -1.63 20.58 -13.54
CA LYS A 373 -3.08 20.49 -13.85
C LYS A 373 -3.73 19.21 -13.33
N SER A 374 -2.97 18.22 -12.90
CA SER A 374 -3.49 16.92 -12.43
C SER A 374 -4.26 17.03 -11.11
N GLY A 375 -4.04 18.10 -10.33
CA GLY A 375 -4.62 18.29 -9.01
C GLY A 375 -3.80 17.66 -7.90
N PHE A 376 -2.54 17.27 -8.18
CA PHE A 376 -1.59 16.89 -7.15
C PHE A 376 -0.97 18.11 -6.47
N GLU A 377 -0.85 18.01 -5.17
CA GLU A 377 -0.11 18.90 -4.28
C GLU A 377 0.86 18.05 -3.46
N SER A 378 1.83 18.66 -2.80
CA SER A 378 2.74 17.91 -1.93
C SER A 378 3.26 18.72 -0.76
N GLY A 379 3.68 18.04 0.28
CA GLY A 379 4.32 18.64 1.43
C GLY A 379 5.20 17.63 2.16
N LYS A 380 6.07 18.17 3.02
CA LYS A 380 7.05 17.41 3.79
C LYS A 380 6.80 17.58 5.28
N SER A 381 6.99 16.49 6.03
CA SER A 381 6.96 16.46 7.49
C SER A 381 8.29 15.92 8.02
N THR A 382 8.75 16.51 9.11
CA THR A 382 9.98 16.10 9.82
C THR A 382 9.63 15.34 11.08
N HIS A 383 10.63 14.71 11.73
CA HIS A 383 10.42 14.07 13.03
C HIS A 383 9.83 15.04 14.08
N ALA A 384 10.31 16.27 14.12
CA ALA A 384 9.78 17.31 15.03
C ALA A 384 8.32 17.64 14.72
N ASP A 385 7.94 17.71 13.43
CA ASP A 385 6.55 17.94 13.01
C ASP A 385 5.65 16.78 13.41
N ARG A 386 6.09 15.52 13.24
CA ARG A 386 5.36 14.32 13.67
C ARG A 386 5.06 14.36 15.16
N LEU A 387 6.08 14.57 16.00
CA LEU A 387 5.91 14.63 17.44
C LEU A 387 4.97 15.79 17.85
N ALA A 388 5.12 16.94 17.23
CA ALA A 388 4.25 18.09 17.50
C ALA A 388 2.79 17.82 17.10
N THR A 389 2.56 17.16 15.95
CA THR A 389 1.23 16.83 15.44
C THR A 389 0.54 15.79 16.33
N ILE A 390 1.23 14.71 16.73
CA ILE A 390 0.71 13.69 17.65
C ILE A 390 0.34 14.36 18.98
N ARG A 391 1.25 15.15 19.54
CA ARG A 391 1.04 15.86 20.83
C ARG A 391 -0.15 16.79 20.77
N ALA A 392 -0.26 17.60 19.72
CA ALA A 392 -1.34 18.56 19.57
C ALA A 392 -2.71 17.86 19.44
N LEU A 393 -2.82 16.84 18.61
CA LEU A 393 -4.08 16.13 18.43
C LEU A 393 -4.50 15.36 19.70
N TRP A 394 -3.54 14.77 20.41
CA TRP A 394 -3.79 14.13 21.71
C TRP A 394 -4.24 15.12 22.77
N ALA A 395 -3.59 16.28 22.86
CA ALA A 395 -3.98 17.32 23.80
C ALA A 395 -5.37 17.88 23.53
N ASP A 396 -5.68 18.15 22.25
CA ASP A 396 -6.90 18.83 21.84
C ASP A 396 -8.13 17.90 21.85
N GLN A 397 -7.99 16.63 21.45
CA GLN A 397 -9.14 15.76 21.17
C GLN A 397 -9.01 14.33 21.73
N LYS A 398 -7.90 14.01 22.39
CA LYS A 398 -7.59 12.64 22.85
C LYS A 398 -7.60 11.61 21.72
N VAL A 399 -7.28 12.03 20.50
CA VAL A 399 -7.10 11.18 19.34
C VAL A 399 -5.62 10.86 19.19
N MET A 400 -5.27 9.58 19.26
CA MET A 400 -3.91 9.10 19.07
C MET A 400 -3.75 8.59 17.66
N ILE A 401 -2.73 9.06 16.94
CA ILE A 401 -2.42 8.67 15.57
C ILE A 401 -0.98 8.16 15.49
N ASP A 402 -0.71 7.28 14.53
CA ASP A 402 0.64 6.79 14.25
C ASP A 402 1.51 7.85 13.55
N PRO A 403 2.84 7.68 13.53
CA PRO A 403 3.75 8.67 12.96
C PRO A 403 3.51 8.98 11.48
N HIS A 404 3.09 7.99 10.67
CA HIS A 404 2.82 8.21 9.26
C HIS A 404 1.53 9.02 9.06
N THR A 405 0.48 8.69 9.80
CA THR A 405 -0.76 9.47 9.79
C THR A 405 -0.50 10.90 10.28
N ALA A 406 0.45 11.08 11.21
CA ALA A 406 0.87 12.40 11.65
C ALA A 406 1.55 13.22 10.53
N ASP A 407 2.40 12.59 9.71
CA ASP A 407 2.96 13.22 8.50
C ASP A 407 1.82 13.68 7.57
N GLY A 408 0.83 12.83 7.34
CA GLY A 408 -0.35 13.15 6.55
C GLY A 408 -1.15 14.30 7.12
N LEU A 409 -1.47 14.27 8.40
CA LEU A 409 -2.28 15.32 9.06
C LEU A 409 -1.57 16.68 9.08
N LYS A 410 -0.24 16.70 9.32
CA LYS A 410 0.57 17.93 9.25
C LYS A 410 0.44 18.58 7.87
N VAL A 411 0.61 17.81 6.82
CA VAL A 411 0.52 18.32 5.44
C VAL A 411 -0.93 18.66 5.08
N ALA A 412 -1.93 17.88 5.56
CA ALA A 412 -3.34 18.22 5.38
C ALA A 412 -3.69 19.61 5.94
N MET A 413 -3.15 19.96 7.12
CA MET A 413 -3.36 21.25 7.73
C MET A 413 -2.79 22.42 6.90
N GLU A 414 -1.74 22.18 6.12
CA GLU A 414 -1.12 23.18 5.25
C GLU A 414 -1.91 23.37 3.94
N HIS A 415 -2.59 22.33 3.48
CA HIS A 415 -3.26 22.30 2.17
C HIS A 415 -4.80 22.34 2.24
N LYS A 416 -5.40 22.33 3.43
CA LYS A 416 -6.87 22.36 3.55
C LYS A 416 -7.46 23.61 2.90
N ARG A 417 -8.60 23.43 2.21
CA ARG A 417 -9.34 24.51 1.54
C ARG A 417 -10.61 24.87 2.31
N PRO A 418 -10.96 26.14 2.44
CA PRO A 418 -12.25 26.53 3.04
C PRO A 418 -13.43 25.89 2.31
N GLY A 419 -14.33 25.25 3.04
CA GLY A 419 -15.55 24.65 2.50
C GLY A 419 -15.35 23.31 1.75
N VAL A 420 -14.13 22.82 1.60
CA VAL A 420 -13.84 21.52 1.00
C VAL A 420 -13.40 20.54 2.08
N LYS A 421 -14.02 19.40 2.15
CA LYS A 421 -13.63 18.34 3.08
C LYS A 421 -12.35 17.66 2.62
N MET A 422 -11.48 17.33 3.58
CA MET A 422 -10.21 16.64 3.33
C MET A 422 -10.16 15.36 4.15
N LEU A 423 -9.82 14.26 3.52
CA LEU A 423 -9.57 12.99 4.18
C LEU A 423 -8.07 12.71 4.23
N THR A 424 -7.55 12.58 5.44
CA THR A 424 -6.20 12.07 5.68
C THR A 424 -6.27 10.56 5.82
N LEU A 425 -5.53 9.82 5.01
CA LEU A 425 -5.53 8.37 5.06
C LEU A 425 -4.69 7.88 6.24
N GLU A 426 -5.28 7.00 7.06
CA GLU A 426 -4.58 6.35 8.14
C GLU A 426 -3.64 5.25 7.60
N THR A 427 -2.40 5.22 8.08
CA THR A 427 -1.41 4.23 7.64
C THR A 427 -1.38 3.01 8.53
N ALA A 428 -1.35 3.21 9.85
CA ALA A 428 -1.25 2.14 10.84
C ALA A 428 -1.85 2.57 12.20
N LEU A 429 -1.96 1.61 13.12
CA LEU A 429 -2.30 1.94 14.51
C LEU A 429 -1.06 2.33 15.31
N PRO A 430 -1.21 3.26 16.28
CA PRO A 430 -0.12 3.71 17.16
C PRO A 430 0.61 2.59 17.91
N ALA A 431 -0.08 1.48 18.22
CA ALA A 431 0.47 0.32 18.92
C ALA A 431 1.75 -0.26 18.27
N LYS A 432 1.93 -0.06 16.97
CA LYS A 432 3.11 -0.53 16.22
C LYS A 432 4.35 0.36 16.42
N PHE A 433 4.18 1.56 16.98
CA PHE A 433 5.19 2.63 17.06
C PHE A 433 5.27 3.22 18.48
N GLU A 434 5.26 2.36 19.49
CA GLU A 434 5.24 2.75 20.92
C GLU A 434 6.32 3.79 21.25
N GLU A 435 7.55 3.61 20.76
CA GLU A 435 8.67 4.49 21.05
C GLU A 435 8.37 5.94 20.66
N THR A 436 7.93 6.16 19.43
CA THR A 436 7.60 7.50 18.92
C THR A 436 6.40 8.10 19.63
N ILE A 437 5.39 7.30 19.98
CA ILE A 437 4.22 7.78 20.73
C ILE A 437 4.65 8.22 22.13
N ARG A 438 5.48 7.44 22.82
CA ARG A 438 6.00 7.81 24.15
C ARG A 438 6.87 9.07 24.11
N GLU A 439 7.68 9.21 23.08
CA GLU A 439 8.47 10.42 22.87
C GLU A 439 7.56 11.65 22.66
N ALA A 440 6.46 11.49 21.92
CA ALA A 440 5.54 12.60 21.65
C ALA A 440 4.72 13.02 22.88
N ILE A 441 4.14 12.06 23.63
CA ILE A 441 3.12 12.34 24.65
C ILE A 441 3.41 11.75 26.02
N GLY A 442 4.47 10.97 26.19
CA GLY A 442 4.84 10.33 27.47
C GLY A 442 3.99 9.10 27.83
N GLU A 443 3.01 8.73 27.02
CA GLU A 443 2.06 7.64 27.26
C GLU A 443 2.31 6.48 26.30
N LYS A 444 1.94 5.26 26.71
CA LYS A 444 1.94 4.09 25.83
C LYS A 444 0.67 4.09 24.98
N PRO A 445 0.77 3.69 23.69
CA PRO A 445 -0.43 3.46 22.90
C PRO A 445 -1.22 2.26 23.45
N GLU A 446 -2.53 2.32 23.29
CA GLU A 446 -3.38 1.17 23.62
C GLU A 446 -3.10 0.02 22.64
N ILE A 447 -2.87 -1.18 23.19
CA ILE A 447 -2.74 -2.39 22.39
C ILE A 447 -4.14 -2.96 22.17
N PRO A 448 -4.57 -3.20 20.91
CA PRO A 448 -5.85 -3.84 20.63
C PRO A 448 -5.99 -5.18 21.33
N ALA A 449 -7.20 -5.55 21.77
CA ALA A 449 -7.46 -6.77 22.53
C ALA A 449 -6.96 -8.05 21.81
N SER A 450 -7.01 -8.07 20.48
CA SER A 450 -6.50 -9.18 19.66
C SER A 450 -4.97 -9.41 19.77
N TYR A 451 -4.25 -8.41 20.28
CA TYR A 451 -2.79 -8.40 20.40
C TYR A 451 -2.29 -8.34 21.85
N GLU A 452 -3.17 -8.40 22.84
CA GLU A 452 -2.73 -8.45 24.24
C GLU A 452 -1.79 -9.63 24.47
N GLY A 453 -0.63 -9.35 25.06
CA GLY A 453 0.40 -10.35 25.37
C GLY A 453 1.14 -10.94 24.16
N ILE A 454 1.01 -10.36 22.97
CA ILE A 454 1.66 -10.91 21.77
C ILE A 454 3.19 -11.00 21.90
N GLU A 455 3.81 -10.02 22.56
CA GLU A 455 5.27 -9.98 22.74
C GLU A 455 5.80 -11.11 23.62
N SER A 456 4.94 -11.73 24.46
CA SER A 456 5.28 -12.88 25.31
C SER A 456 5.09 -14.23 24.62
N LYS A 457 4.51 -14.27 23.41
CA LYS A 457 4.32 -15.51 22.65
C LYS A 457 5.65 -16.07 22.15
N PRO A 458 5.79 -17.41 22.02
CA PRO A 458 6.93 -18.01 21.36
C PRO A 458 7.12 -17.48 19.95
N GLN A 459 8.37 -17.22 19.57
CA GLN A 459 8.72 -16.69 18.26
C GLN A 459 9.40 -17.76 17.40
N PHE A 460 8.93 -17.92 16.16
CA PHE A 460 9.40 -18.91 15.18
C PHE A 460 10.08 -18.17 14.04
N VAL A 461 11.40 -18.19 14.03
CA VAL A 461 12.21 -17.50 13.04
C VAL A 461 13.54 -18.24 12.84
N THR A 462 13.98 -18.34 11.59
CA THR A 462 15.28 -18.86 11.24
C THR A 462 16.26 -17.71 11.04
N VAL A 463 17.32 -17.65 11.86
CA VAL A 463 18.37 -16.64 11.73
C VAL A 463 19.45 -17.16 10.79
N MET A 464 19.81 -16.36 9.78
CA MET A 464 20.88 -16.72 8.85
C MET A 464 21.69 -15.51 8.37
N PRO A 465 22.93 -15.72 7.88
CA PRO A 465 23.71 -14.65 7.25
C PRO A 465 23.02 -14.07 6.02
N ALA A 466 23.43 -12.87 5.60
CA ALA A 466 22.99 -12.24 4.36
C ALA A 466 23.62 -12.94 3.14
N ASP A 467 23.10 -14.12 2.78
CA ASP A 467 23.62 -14.99 1.72
C ASP A 467 22.46 -15.56 0.88
N ALA A 468 22.38 -15.12 -0.38
CA ALA A 468 21.34 -15.55 -1.30
C ALA A 468 21.35 -17.07 -1.58
N GLN A 469 22.51 -17.73 -1.56
CA GLN A 469 22.62 -19.17 -1.81
C GLN A 469 22.05 -19.97 -0.61
N ARG A 470 22.25 -19.50 0.60
CA ARG A 470 21.63 -20.09 1.80
C ARG A 470 20.12 -19.96 1.78
N VAL A 471 19.61 -18.79 1.40
CA VAL A 471 18.16 -18.56 1.25
C VAL A 471 17.59 -19.45 0.15
N LYS A 472 18.24 -19.57 -1.01
CA LYS A 472 17.81 -20.49 -2.08
C LYS A 472 17.73 -21.95 -1.59
N ARG A 473 18.73 -22.41 -0.85
CA ARG A 473 18.73 -23.77 -0.27
C ARG A 473 17.56 -23.96 0.68
N PHE A 474 17.36 -23.01 1.59
CA PHE A 474 16.23 -23.05 2.51
C PHE A 474 14.88 -23.10 1.78
N LEU A 475 14.71 -22.29 0.73
CA LEU A 475 13.52 -22.33 -0.12
C LEU A 475 13.33 -23.73 -0.73
N SER A 476 14.39 -24.31 -1.34
CA SER A 476 14.31 -25.64 -1.98
C SER A 476 13.96 -26.76 -1.01
N GLU A 477 14.36 -26.65 0.26
CA GLU A 477 14.06 -27.64 1.30
C GLU A 477 12.59 -27.58 1.79
N HIS A 478 11.90 -26.44 1.58
CA HIS A 478 10.53 -26.21 2.07
C HIS A 478 9.48 -26.09 0.95
N VAL A 479 9.92 -26.07 -0.30
CA VAL A 479 9.07 -26.11 -1.51
C VAL A 479 9.12 -27.52 -2.06
N GLN A 480 8.19 -28.38 -1.66
CA GLN A 480 8.01 -29.72 -2.20
C GLN A 480 6.61 -29.86 -2.77
#